data_b82aca72b6355f2fabc20992c0a09e66
#
_entry.id   b82aca72b6355f2fabc20992c0a09e66
#
_cell.length_a   1.000
_cell.length_b   1.000
_cell.length_c   1.000
_cell.angle_alpha   90.00
_cell.angle_beta   90.00
_cell.angle_gamma   90.00
#
_symmetry.space_group_name_H-M   'P 1'
#
loop_
_entity.id
_entity.type
_entity.pdbx_description
1 polymer ?
#
loop_
_entity_poly.entity_id
_entity_poly.type
_entity_poly.pdbx_seq_one_letter_code
_entity_poly.pdbx_strand_id
1 'polypeptide(L)'
;MEGIKPKAVIFDIDDTLSDTDHRQPLAVAKQWSAFYDELPNDEPMKTVEILEALWEQGICIILLTSRPDKYRIPTMEWLNKHSVKYSALLMRPADKPYVKDAEIKLKHYTDYIQPNYDVIAVFDDRKQCVDMWRKIGLLCFQPQESNF
;
A
#
# COMPACT_ATOMS: atom_id res chain seq x y z
N MET A 1 -30.35 -12.17 -2.15
CA MET A 1 -29.47 -12.41 -1.00
C MET A 1 -28.13 -11.79 -1.29
N GLU A 2 -27.69 -10.89 -0.43
CA GLU A 2 -26.38 -10.29 -0.60
C GLU A 2 -25.31 -11.36 -0.40
N GLY A 3 -24.35 -11.41 -1.34
CA GLY A 3 -23.23 -12.32 -1.23
C GLY A 3 -22.31 -11.96 -0.06
N ILE A 4 -21.64 -12.96 0.51
CA ILE A 4 -20.62 -12.74 1.51
C ILE A 4 -19.40 -12.12 0.81
N LYS A 5 -18.92 -10.99 1.31
CA LYS A 5 -17.72 -10.35 0.79
C LYS A 5 -16.49 -11.19 1.16
N PRO A 6 -15.53 -11.40 0.23
CA PRO A 6 -14.31 -12.10 0.58
C PRO A 6 -13.49 -11.30 1.58
N LYS A 7 -12.82 -12.01 2.49
CA LYS A 7 -11.90 -11.41 3.44
C LYS A 7 -10.68 -10.87 2.72
N ALA A 8 -10.24 -9.69 3.12
CA ALA A 8 -9.09 -9.04 2.53
C ALA A 8 -8.21 -8.37 3.60
N VAL A 9 -6.94 -8.22 3.27
CA VAL A 9 -5.99 -7.41 4.03
C VAL A 9 -5.42 -6.37 3.08
N ILE A 10 -5.35 -5.13 3.55
CA ILE A 10 -4.76 -4.02 2.82
C ILE A 10 -3.29 -3.90 3.21
N PHE A 11 -2.41 -3.78 2.23
CA PHE A 11 -1.00 -3.49 2.44
C PHE A 11 -0.60 -2.24 1.67
N ASP A 12 0.03 -1.29 2.37
CA ASP A 12 0.83 -0.26 1.74
C ASP A 12 2.09 -0.89 1.13
N ILE A 13 2.79 -0.18 0.26
CA ILE A 13 4.00 -0.70 -0.39
C ILE A 13 5.25 -0.08 0.25
N ASP A 14 5.45 1.24 0.09
CA ASP A 14 6.66 1.91 0.58
C ASP A 14 6.78 1.82 2.10
N ASP A 15 7.90 1.26 2.58
CA ASP A 15 8.20 1.04 4.01
C ASP A 15 7.22 0.11 4.74
N THR A 16 6.42 -0.60 3.99
CA THR A 16 5.58 -1.69 4.49
C THR A 16 5.98 -3.02 3.86
N LEU A 17 6.10 -3.07 2.54
CA LEU A 17 6.57 -4.24 1.79
C LEU A 17 7.96 -4.04 1.20
N SER A 18 8.30 -2.80 0.83
CA SER A 18 9.58 -2.43 0.24
C SER A 18 10.34 -1.47 1.14
N ASP A 19 11.63 -1.73 1.32
CA ASP A 19 12.52 -0.85 2.07
C ASP A 19 12.97 0.30 1.17
N THR A 20 12.58 1.52 1.51
CA THR A 20 12.87 2.71 0.72
C THR A 20 14.05 3.53 1.25
N ASP A 21 14.76 3.05 2.26
CA ASP A 21 15.80 3.81 2.94
C ASP A 21 16.87 4.35 1.99
N HIS A 22 17.28 3.56 0.98
CA HIS A 22 18.33 3.96 0.04
C HIS A 22 17.95 5.18 -0.81
N ARG A 23 16.65 5.47 -0.95
CA ARG A 23 16.16 6.60 -1.76
C ARG A 23 15.54 7.74 -0.95
N GLN A 24 15.48 7.62 0.38
CA GLN A 24 14.93 8.68 1.24
C GLN A 24 15.63 10.03 1.08
N PRO A 25 16.95 10.13 0.89
CA PRO A 25 17.60 11.43 0.64
C PRO A 25 17.00 12.19 -0.55
N LEU A 26 16.53 11.47 -1.57
CA LEU A 26 15.87 12.08 -2.73
C LEU A 26 14.52 12.67 -2.37
N ALA A 27 13.76 12.00 -1.48
CA ALA A 27 12.49 12.51 -0.98
C ALA A 27 12.69 13.77 -0.13
N VAL A 28 13.71 13.77 0.75
CA VAL A 28 14.06 14.92 1.58
C VAL A 28 14.42 16.13 0.70
N ALA A 29 15.15 15.89 -0.41
CA ALA A 29 15.50 16.93 -1.37
C ALA A 29 14.35 17.28 -2.33
N LYS A 30 13.18 16.65 -2.17
CA LYS A 30 12.01 16.83 -3.04
C LYS A 30 12.28 16.52 -4.51
N GLN A 31 13.22 15.63 -4.77
CA GLN A 31 13.55 15.15 -6.12
C GLN A 31 12.68 13.92 -6.43
N TRP A 32 11.39 14.16 -6.60
CA TRP A 32 10.39 13.08 -6.67
C TRP A 32 10.57 12.16 -7.87
N SER A 33 10.95 12.70 -9.03
CA SER A 33 11.19 11.86 -10.21
C SER A 33 12.34 10.87 -9.96
N ALA A 34 13.48 11.37 -9.44
CA ALA A 34 14.62 10.52 -9.10
C ALA A 34 14.25 9.52 -7.99
N PHE A 35 13.47 9.96 -7.00
CA PHE A 35 13.01 9.10 -5.91
C PHE A 35 12.24 7.89 -6.43
N TYR A 36 11.29 8.11 -7.34
CA TYR A 36 10.51 7.01 -7.89
C TYR A 36 11.27 6.18 -8.92
N ASP A 37 12.24 6.77 -9.62
CA ASP A 37 13.08 6.04 -10.58
C ASP A 37 13.95 4.99 -9.89
N GLU A 38 14.21 5.14 -8.58
CA GLU A 38 15.00 4.20 -7.78
C GLU A 38 14.18 3.04 -7.19
N LEU A 39 12.85 3.04 -7.34
CA LEU A 39 12.01 2.00 -6.74
C LEU A 39 12.36 0.57 -7.16
N PRO A 40 12.87 0.29 -8.38
CA PRO A 40 13.25 -1.08 -8.73
C PRO A 40 14.35 -1.67 -7.84
N ASN A 41 15.12 -0.81 -7.17
CA ASN A 41 16.23 -1.22 -6.30
C ASN A 41 15.84 -1.40 -4.84
N ASP A 42 14.56 -1.25 -4.49
CA ASP A 42 14.09 -1.49 -3.12
C ASP A 42 14.25 -2.96 -2.76
N GLU A 43 14.69 -3.24 -1.54
CA GLU A 43 14.72 -4.60 -1.00
C GLU A 43 13.35 -4.94 -0.39
N PRO A 44 12.90 -6.20 -0.49
CA PRO A 44 11.64 -6.60 0.16
C PRO A 44 11.81 -6.67 1.68
N MET A 45 10.77 -6.25 2.41
CA MET A 45 10.70 -6.38 3.86
C MET A 45 10.11 -7.73 4.25
N LYS A 46 10.33 -8.13 5.50
CA LYS A 46 9.77 -9.38 6.04
C LYS A 46 8.24 -9.44 5.96
N THR A 47 7.59 -8.31 5.88
CA THR A 47 6.14 -8.21 5.72
C THR A 47 5.64 -8.95 4.47
N VAL A 48 6.49 -9.08 3.45
CA VAL A 48 6.17 -9.88 2.25
C VAL A 48 5.87 -11.34 2.62
N GLU A 49 6.58 -11.90 3.60
CA GLU A 49 6.33 -13.26 4.08
C GLU A 49 4.97 -13.40 4.76
N ILE A 50 4.53 -12.37 5.50
CA ILE A 50 3.20 -12.33 6.10
C ILE A 50 2.14 -12.28 5.01
N LEU A 51 2.33 -11.42 4.02
CA LEU A 51 1.43 -11.32 2.87
C LEU A 51 1.27 -12.67 2.17
N GLU A 52 2.39 -13.34 1.91
CA GLU A 52 2.38 -14.65 1.24
C GLU A 52 1.58 -15.69 2.04
N ALA A 53 1.80 -15.74 3.36
CA ALA A 53 1.06 -16.65 4.23
C ALA A 53 -0.46 -16.39 4.18
N LEU A 54 -0.87 -15.15 4.16
CA LEU A 54 -2.29 -14.77 4.04
C LEU A 54 -2.84 -15.15 2.67
N TRP A 55 -2.09 -14.91 1.62
CA TRP A 55 -2.48 -15.30 0.26
C TRP A 55 -2.74 -16.80 0.15
N GLU A 56 -1.85 -17.60 0.71
CA GLU A 56 -1.96 -19.08 0.71
C GLU A 56 -3.20 -19.56 1.47
N GLN A 57 -3.70 -18.79 2.44
CA GLN A 57 -4.92 -19.09 3.17
C GLN A 57 -6.20 -18.60 2.46
N GLY A 58 -6.07 -18.07 1.25
CA GLY A 58 -7.21 -17.61 0.48
C GLY A 58 -7.69 -16.20 0.82
N ILE A 59 -6.89 -15.43 1.57
CA ILE A 59 -7.22 -14.04 1.87
C ILE A 59 -6.85 -13.16 0.67
N CYS A 60 -7.78 -12.31 0.24
CA CYS A 60 -7.52 -11.34 -0.82
C CYS A 60 -6.51 -10.30 -0.34
N ILE A 61 -5.58 -9.94 -1.20
CA ILE A 61 -4.55 -8.94 -0.90
C ILE A 61 -4.82 -7.70 -1.73
N ILE A 62 -5.04 -6.58 -1.05
CA ILE A 62 -5.26 -5.28 -1.69
C ILE A 62 -4.03 -4.43 -1.44
N LEU A 63 -3.30 -4.13 -2.50
CA LEU A 63 -2.17 -3.21 -2.42
C LEU A 63 -2.68 -1.79 -2.65
N LEU A 64 -2.42 -0.91 -1.69
CA LEU A 64 -2.92 0.46 -1.69
C LEU A 64 -1.76 1.40 -1.39
N THR A 65 -1.32 2.13 -2.40
CA THR A 65 -0.13 2.97 -2.32
C THR A 65 -0.43 4.39 -2.77
N SER A 66 0.29 5.34 -2.18
CA SER A 66 0.27 6.75 -2.62
C SER A 66 1.20 7.02 -3.80
N ARG A 67 1.90 6.00 -4.32
CA ARG A 67 2.71 6.17 -5.53
C ARG A 67 1.83 6.67 -6.67
N PRO A 68 2.29 7.66 -7.45
CA PRO A 68 1.54 8.11 -8.63
C PRO A 68 1.32 6.97 -9.63
N ASP A 69 0.15 6.97 -10.25
CA ASP A 69 -0.28 5.92 -11.18
C ASP A 69 0.65 5.77 -12.39
N LYS A 70 1.37 6.83 -12.78
CA LYS A 70 2.38 6.74 -13.85
C LYS A 70 3.51 5.77 -13.56
N TYR A 71 3.69 5.38 -12.29
CA TYR A 71 4.70 4.39 -11.88
C TYR A 71 4.13 2.98 -11.72
N ARG A 72 2.95 2.72 -12.28
CA ARG A 72 2.30 1.40 -12.19
C ARG A 72 3.15 0.28 -12.76
N ILE A 73 3.70 0.47 -13.95
CA ILE A 73 4.50 -0.57 -14.61
C ILE A 73 5.73 -0.96 -13.78
N PRO A 74 6.61 -0.03 -13.38
CA PRO A 74 7.75 -0.42 -12.54
C PRO A 74 7.33 -0.98 -11.18
N THR A 75 6.19 -0.54 -10.63
CA THR A 75 5.66 -1.12 -9.39
C THR A 75 5.26 -2.58 -9.60
N MET A 76 4.53 -2.88 -10.67
CA MET A 76 4.13 -4.25 -11.01
C MET A 76 5.35 -5.14 -11.29
N GLU A 77 6.37 -4.62 -11.95
CA GLU A 77 7.62 -5.33 -12.21
C GLU A 77 8.33 -5.71 -10.91
N TRP A 78 8.40 -4.78 -9.95
CA TRP A 78 8.98 -5.04 -8.63
C TRP A 78 8.20 -6.14 -7.89
N LEU A 79 6.88 -6.02 -7.89
CA LEU A 79 6.00 -7.01 -7.24
C LEU A 79 6.21 -8.40 -7.86
N ASN A 80 6.26 -8.47 -9.17
CA ASN A 80 6.49 -9.75 -9.88
C ASN A 80 7.89 -10.32 -9.58
N LYS A 81 8.91 -9.46 -9.58
CA LYS A 81 10.30 -9.87 -9.28
C LYS A 81 10.41 -10.53 -7.91
N HIS A 82 9.69 -10.02 -6.93
CA HIS A 82 9.72 -10.51 -5.54
C HIS A 82 8.58 -11.48 -5.23
N SER A 83 7.88 -11.97 -6.24
CA SER A 83 6.79 -12.94 -6.12
C SER A 83 5.67 -12.50 -5.16
N VAL A 84 5.40 -11.20 -5.11
CA VAL A 84 4.31 -10.66 -4.31
C VAL A 84 2.98 -10.87 -5.05
N LYS A 85 2.07 -11.62 -4.43
CA LYS A 85 0.73 -11.89 -4.97
C LYS A 85 -0.25 -10.84 -4.48
N TYR A 86 -1.19 -10.45 -5.33
CA TYR A 86 -2.22 -9.48 -4.95
C TYR A 86 -3.47 -9.63 -5.80
N SER A 87 -4.59 -9.21 -5.24
CA SER A 87 -5.90 -9.23 -5.91
C SER A 87 -6.19 -7.91 -6.62
N ALA A 88 -5.68 -6.79 -6.08
CA ALA A 88 -5.85 -5.46 -6.65
C ALA A 88 -4.68 -4.57 -6.28
N LEU A 89 -4.35 -3.63 -7.17
CA LEU A 89 -3.33 -2.61 -6.95
C LEU A 89 -3.96 -1.24 -7.21
N LEU A 90 -4.11 -0.46 -6.16
CA LEU A 90 -4.71 0.88 -6.20
C LEU A 90 -3.63 1.93 -5.94
N MET A 91 -3.54 2.89 -6.84
CA MET A 91 -2.49 3.90 -6.83
C MET A 91 -3.08 5.32 -6.85
N ARG A 92 -2.24 6.32 -6.61
CA ARG A 92 -2.65 7.72 -6.63
C ARG A 92 -3.05 8.13 -8.06
N PRO A 93 -4.28 8.64 -8.25
CA PRO A 93 -4.70 9.14 -9.58
C PRO A 93 -3.85 10.32 -10.05
N ALA A 94 -3.63 10.42 -11.36
CA ALA A 94 -2.82 11.48 -11.97
C ALA A 94 -3.37 12.89 -11.70
N ASP A 95 -4.69 13.02 -11.53
CA ASP A 95 -5.35 14.31 -11.27
C ASP A 95 -5.38 14.73 -9.80
N LYS A 96 -4.72 13.97 -8.91
CA LYS A 96 -4.72 14.20 -7.47
C LYS A 96 -3.29 14.29 -6.89
N PRO A 97 -2.36 15.06 -7.51
CA PRO A 97 -0.94 15.03 -7.10
C PRO A 97 -0.70 15.66 -5.73
N TYR A 98 -1.57 16.56 -5.26
CA TYR A 98 -1.36 17.31 -4.02
C TYR A 98 -2.30 16.89 -2.89
N VAL A 99 -3.16 15.90 -3.12
CA VAL A 99 -4.07 15.40 -2.09
C VAL A 99 -3.27 14.55 -1.09
N LYS A 100 -3.57 14.70 0.20
CA LYS A 100 -2.89 13.93 1.26
C LYS A 100 -3.07 12.44 1.06
N ASP A 101 -2.04 11.67 1.41
CA ASP A 101 -2.05 10.20 1.26
C ASP A 101 -3.23 9.56 1.98
N ALA A 102 -3.54 10.00 3.20
CA ALA A 102 -4.66 9.46 3.96
C ALA A 102 -6.00 9.69 3.25
N GLU A 103 -6.18 10.85 2.61
CA GLU A 103 -7.39 11.15 1.85
C GLU A 103 -7.51 10.29 0.59
N ILE A 104 -6.40 10.08 -0.13
CA ILE A 104 -6.36 9.19 -1.30
C ILE A 104 -6.75 7.77 -0.89
N LYS A 105 -6.15 7.29 0.19
CA LYS A 105 -6.40 5.92 0.66
C LYS A 105 -7.82 5.74 1.17
N LEU A 106 -8.35 6.72 1.89
CA LEU A 106 -9.74 6.69 2.36
C LEU A 106 -10.72 6.65 1.20
N LYS A 107 -10.47 7.43 0.15
CA LYS A 107 -11.34 7.45 -1.02
C LYS A 107 -11.34 6.09 -1.75
N HIS A 108 -10.17 5.50 -1.95
CA HIS A 108 -10.08 4.14 -2.52
C HIS A 108 -10.82 3.12 -1.65
N TYR A 109 -10.70 3.24 -0.33
CA TYR A 109 -11.39 2.35 0.59
C TYR A 109 -12.90 2.48 0.45
N THR A 110 -13.42 3.71 0.50
CA THR A 110 -14.86 3.97 0.43
C THR A 110 -15.47 3.60 -0.91
N ASP A 111 -14.77 3.92 -2.01
CA ASP A 111 -15.30 3.76 -3.37
C ASP A 111 -15.17 2.34 -3.91
N TYR A 112 -14.12 1.62 -3.54
CA TYR A 112 -13.84 0.31 -4.14
C TYR A 112 -13.66 -0.81 -3.11
N ILE A 113 -12.89 -0.60 -2.06
CA ILE A 113 -12.51 -1.70 -1.17
C ILE A 113 -13.69 -2.12 -0.29
N GLN A 114 -14.26 -1.18 0.47
CA GLN A 114 -15.35 -1.44 1.39
C GLN A 114 -16.57 -2.09 0.71
N PRO A 115 -16.99 -1.65 -0.48
CA PRO A 115 -18.14 -2.28 -1.14
C PRO A 115 -17.89 -3.72 -1.58
N ASN A 116 -16.64 -4.12 -1.80
CA ASN A 116 -16.30 -5.40 -2.41
C ASN A 116 -15.63 -6.41 -1.47
N TYR A 117 -15.10 -5.96 -0.34
CA TYR A 117 -14.28 -6.80 0.54
C TYR A 117 -14.65 -6.60 2.01
N ASP A 118 -14.45 -7.67 2.79
CA ASP A 118 -14.47 -7.63 4.25
C ASP A 118 -13.01 -7.48 4.71
N VAL A 119 -12.62 -6.25 5.04
CA VAL A 119 -11.24 -5.95 5.42
C VAL A 119 -11.00 -6.35 6.87
N ILE A 120 -10.15 -7.33 7.09
CA ILE A 120 -9.85 -7.84 8.44
C ILE A 120 -8.63 -7.17 9.09
N ALA A 121 -7.75 -6.57 8.29
CA ALA A 121 -6.58 -5.85 8.80
C ALA A 121 -5.98 -4.95 7.72
N VAL A 122 -5.20 -3.96 8.17
CA VAL A 122 -4.40 -3.07 7.32
C VAL A 122 -2.97 -3.07 7.84
N PHE A 123 -2.01 -3.09 6.92
CA PHE A 123 -0.59 -2.85 7.19
C PHE A 123 -0.19 -1.56 6.50
N ASP A 124 0.20 -0.55 7.27
CA ASP A 124 0.60 0.77 6.76
C ASP A 124 1.59 1.39 7.75
N ASP A 125 2.66 1.98 7.26
CA ASP A 125 3.70 2.57 8.12
C ASP A 125 3.46 4.04 8.43
N ARG A 126 2.77 4.75 7.53
CA ARG A 126 2.63 6.20 7.61
C ARG A 126 1.63 6.63 8.69
N LYS A 127 2.10 7.44 9.64
CA LYS A 127 1.28 7.84 10.80
C LYS A 127 -0.09 8.39 10.40
N GLN A 128 -0.15 9.30 9.44
CA GLN A 128 -1.42 9.90 9.03
C GLN A 128 -2.41 8.85 8.49
N CYS A 129 -1.89 7.84 7.80
CA CYS A 129 -2.71 6.74 7.26
C CYS A 129 -3.14 5.79 8.37
N VAL A 130 -2.22 5.42 9.27
CA VAL A 130 -2.51 4.57 10.42
C VAL A 130 -3.61 5.20 11.28
N ASP A 131 -3.49 6.49 11.57
CA ASP A 131 -4.48 7.23 12.35
C ASP A 131 -5.86 7.22 11.65
N MET A 132 -5.87 7.40 10.33
CA MET A 132 -7.10 7.36 9.53
C MET A 132 -7.74 5.98 9.58
N TRP A 133 -6.96 4.90 9.37
CA TRP A 133 -7.48 3.53 9.41
C TRP A 133 -8.10 3.20 10.75
N ARG A 134 -7.40 3.54 11.84
CA ARG A 134 -7.88 3.29 13.20
C ARG A 134 -9.13 4.10 13.52
N LYS A 135 -9.19 5.35 13.06
CA LYS A 135 -10.34 6.22 13.27
C LYS A 135 -11.62 5.67 12.64
N ILE A 136 -11.52 5.03 11.48
CA ILE A 136 -12.69 4.43 10.82
C ILE A 136 -12.99 3.00 11.32
N GLY A 137 -12.26 2.54 12.33
CA GLY A 137 -12.54 1.27 13.03
C GLY A 137 -11.82 0.06 12.50
N LEU A 138 -10.82 0.22 11.63
CA LEU A 138 -10.05 -0.91 11.11
C LEU A 138 -8.86 -1.24 12.01
N LEU A 139 -8.56 -2.54 12.12
CA LEU A 139 -7.35 -3.02 12.78
C LEU A 139 -6.15 -2.70 11.89
N CYS A 140 -5.25 -1.87 12.37
CA CYS A 140 -4.07 -1.45 11.60
C CYS A 140 -2.79 -1.79 12.33
N PHE A 141 -1.91 -2.52 11.63
CA PHE A 141 -0.56 -2.84 12.08
C PHE A 141 0.43 -1.89 11.41
N GLN A 142 1.29 -1.27 12.20
CA GLN A 142 2.32 -0.36 11.72
C GLN A 142 3.66 -1.08 11.80
N PRO A 143 4.25 -1.49 10.64
CA PRO A 143 5.50 -2.28 10.64
C PRO A 143 6.70 -1.53 11.18
N GLN A 144 6.73 -0.22 10.98
CA GLN A 144 7.77 0.65 11.53
C GLN A 144 7.19 2.05 11.73
N GLU A 145 7.80 2.83 12.61
CA GLU A 145 7.34 4.19 12.86
C GLU A 145 7.69 5.11 11.69
N SER A 146 6.73 5.92 11.30
CA SER A 146 6.88 6.97 10.31
C SER A 146 6.12 8.19 10.82
N ASN A 147 6.80 9.31 10.99
CA ASN A 147 6.24 10.50 11.65
C ASN A 147 5.48 11.44 10.68
N PHE A 148 5.22 11.01 9.46
CA PHE A 148 4.56 11.87 8.47
C PHE A 148 3.41 11.18 7.74
#